data_c24d5bd1e8162b0d16bcb18312533515
#
_entry.id   c24d5bd1e8162b0d16bcb18312533515
#
_cell.length_a   1.000
_cell.length_b   1.000
_cell.length_c   1.000
_cell.angle_alpha   90.00
_cell.angle_beta   90.00
_cell.angle_gamma   90.00
#
_symmetry.space_group_name_H-M   'P 1'
#
loop_
_entity.id
_entity.type
_entity.pdbx_description
1 polymer ?
#
loop_
_entity_poly.entity_id
_entity_poly.type
_entity_poly.pdbx_seq_one_letter_code
_entity_poly.pdbx_strand_id
1 'polypeptide(L)'
;NHRNEYSITCNPRTPAGKKIFKKCLEWADIWIESSKAGTYAKMGLTDEVCWGVNSKLCIVHVSGYGQTGPYKSKASYDVSGQAMGGYMYMNGVSPTDVPLKVNPYLSDYVTAYNACMTALSAYIHALKTGKGESCDVAQYDTMFRLLDNYPVLWYNKGYPKDGEPVPYRTGNHSDLAACFSFYTTKDNKQLFVAINGPGPVEKGYPIIGVGTPGVTPGLPKGIPGFPLNTPMGQKADQALTDFCAKHTCAELEEIFNKVGIPN
;
A
#
# COMPACT_ATOMS: atom_id res chain seq x y z
N ASN A 1 0.42 -19.67 -9.54
CA ASN A 1 0.73 -18.42 -10.26
C ASN A 1 1.88 -18.55 -11.27
N HIS A 2 2.27 -19.78 -11.63
CA HIS A 2 3.39 -20.06 -12.55
C HIS A 2 2.91 -20.03 -13.99
N ARG A 3 2.83 -18.83 -14.57
CA ARG A 3 2.47 -18.61 -15.98
C ARG A 3 3.69 -18.23 -16.79
N ASN A 4 3.83 -18.79 -18.00
CA ASN A 4 4.96 -18.54 -18.90
C ASN A 4 6.32 -18.90 -18.30
N GLU A 5 6.37 -19.94 -17.48
CA GLU A 5 7.58 -20.41 -16.82
C GLU A 5 7.93 -21.81 -17.28
N TYR A 6 9.22 -22.08 -17.41
CA TYR A 6 9.77 -23.41 -17.53
C TYR A 6 10.33 -23.83 -16.19
N SER A 7 10.08 -25.06 -15.78
CA SER A 7 10.57 -25.62 -14.51
C SER A 7 11.74 -26.55 -14.75
N ILE A 8 12.78 -26.40 -13.93
CA ILE A 8 13.91 -27.34 -13.88
C ILE A 8 14.14 -27.82 -12.45
N THR A 9 14.71 -29.00 -12.30
CA THR A 9 15.20 -29.49 -11.01
C THR A 9 16.68 -29.16 -10.85
N CYS A 10 17.01 -28.34 -9.84
CA CYS A 10 18.39 -27.96 -9.55
C CYS A 10 18.60 -27.86 -8.04
N ASN A 11 19.66 -28.51 -7.51
CA ASN A 11 20.08 -28.32 -6.12
C ASN A 11 21.44 -27.61 -6.07
N PRO A 12 21.48 -26.27 -5.91
CA PRO A 12 22.71 -25.50 -5.94
C PRO A 12 23.65 -25.74 -4.74
N ARG A 13 23.24 -26.57 -3.76
CA ARG A 13 24.10 -27.01 -2.66
C ARG A 13 25.09 -28.09 -3.08
N THR A 14 24.83 -28.78 -4.17
CA THR A 14 25.72 -29.81 -4.71
C THR A 14 26.65 -29.23 -5.80
N PRO A 15 27.84 -29.81 -6.01
CA PRO A 15 28.73 -29.37 -7.10
C PRO A 15 28.06 -29.45 -8.49
N ALA A 16 27.34 -30.52 -8.76
CA ALA A 16 26.60 -30.68 -10.02
C ALA A 16 25.49 -29.65 -10.19
N GLY A 17 24.70 -29.40 -9.12
CA GLY A 17 23.66 -28.37 -9.15
C GLY A 17 24.22 -26.97 -9.31
N LYS A 18 25.33 -26.63 -8.65
CA LYS A 18 26.01 -25.34 -8.88
C LYS A 18 26.43 -25.15 -10.34
N LYS A 19 26.92 -26.22 -10.98
CA LYS A 19 27.29 -26.15 -12.40
C LYS A 19 26.07 -25.88 -13.29
N ILE A 20 24.94 -26.52 -13.00
CA ILE A 20 23.67 -26.28 -13.72
C ILE A 20 23.20 -24.84 -13.46
N PHE A 21 23.19 -24.40 -12.20
CA PHE A 21 22.78 -23.04 -11.83
C PHE A 21 23.60 -21.97 -12.54
N LYS A 22 24.95 -22.11 -12.55
CA LYS A 22 25.82 -21.18 -13.27
C LYS A 22 25.53 -21.14 -14.76
N LYS A 23 25.22 -22.28 -15.39
CA LYS A 23 24.80 -22.30 -16.80
C LYS A 23 23.49 -21.52 -17.04
N CYS A 24 22.56 -21.52 -16.08
CA CYS A 24 21.37 -20.68 -16.19
C CYS A 24 21.71 -19.20 -16.10
N LEU A 25 22.67 -18.80 -15.25
CA LEU A 25 23.11 -17.42 -15.13
C LEU A 25 23.83 -16.90 -16.37
N GLU A 26 24.49 -17.77 -17.17
CA GLU A 26 25.21 -17.40 -18.40
C GLU A 26 24.28 -16.73 -19.43
N TRP A 27 23.02 -17.15 -19.51
CA TRP A 27 22.04 -16.61 -20.47
C TRP A 27 20.94 -15.74 -19.82
N ALA A 28 20.85 -15.72 -18.49
CA ALA A 28 19.83 -14.93 -17.79
C ALA A 28 20.19 -13.45 -17.82
N ASP A 29 19.22 -12.61 -18.10
CA ASP A 29 19.35 -11.15 -17.93
C ASP A 29 19.05 -10.74 -16.50
N ILE A 30 18.10 -11.40 -15.86
CA ILE A 30 17.64 -11.10 -14.50
C ILE A 30 17.57 -12.40 -13.69
N TRP A 31 18.08 -12.36 -12.48
CA TRP A 31 17.87 -13.39 -11.47
C TRP A 31 17.11 -12.80 -10.28
N ILE A 32 15.91 -13.29 -10.05
CA ILE A 32 15.11 -12.94 -8.87
C ILE A 32 15.14 -14.12 -7.89
N GLU A 33 15.51 -13.85 -6.65
CA GLU A 33 15.47 -14.84 -5.58
C GLU A 33 14.66 -14.29 -4.38
N SER A 34 13.96 -15.18 -3.70
CA SER A 34 13.12 -14.85 -2.54
C SER A 34 13.50 -15.74 -1.36
N SER A 35 14.77 -15.64 -0.95
CA SER A 35 15.31 -16.41 0.15
C SER A 35 15.67 -15.51 1.34
N LYS A 36 15.91 -16.14 2.48
CA LYS A 36 16.50 -15.44 3.61
C LYS A 36 17.90 -14.89 3.25
N ALA A 37 18.20 -13.68 3.67
CA ALA A 37 19.47 -13.01 3.40
C ALA A 37 20.69 -13.93 3.61
N GLY A 38 21.61 -13.90 2.66
CA GLY A 38 22.84 -14.69 2.66
C GLY A 38 22.65 -16.19 2.37
N THR A 39 21.46 -16.65 1.97
CA THR A 39 21.23 -18.08 1.64
C THR A 39 22.12 -18.54 0.50
N TYR A 40 22.17 -17.79 -0.60
CA TYR A 40 23.00 -18.14 -1.75
C TYR A 40 24.50 -17.89 -1.49
N ALA A 41 24.85 -16.85 -0.74
CA ALA A 41 26.23 -16.60 -0.33
C ALA A 41 26.83 -17.76 0.48
N LYS A 42 26.05 -18.38 1.38
CA LYS A 42 26.47 -19.59 2.12
C LYS A 42 26.71 -20.80 1.22
N MET A 43 26.15 -20.82 0.03
CA MET A 43 26.40 -21.84 -0.99
C MET A 43 27.57 -21.45 -1.92
N GLY A 44 28.25 -20.32 -1.68
CA GLY A 44 29.32 -19.80 -2.53
C GLY A 44 28.83 -19.18 -3.83
N LEU A 45 27.58 -18.68 -3.82
CA LEU A 45 26.95 -17.98 -4.93
C LEU A 45 26.66 -16.55 -4.47
N THR A 46 27.74 -15.78 -4.24
CA THR A 46 27.64 -14.34 -3.98
C THR A 46 27.40 -13.59 -5.29
N ASP A 47 27.00 -12.33 -5.20
CA ASP A 47 26.76 -11.49 -6.37
C ASP A 47 28.02 -11.37 -7.25
N GLU A 48 29.18 -11.23 -6.62
CA GLU A 48 30.47 -11.17 -7.33
C GLU A 48 30.74 -12.47 -8.10
N VAL A 49 30.44 -13.63 -7.50
CA VAL A 49 30.58 -14.94 -8.16
C VAL A 49 29.60 -15.05 -9.33
N CYS A 50 28.38 -14.56 -9.18
CA CYS A 50 27.38 -14.55 -10.24
C CYS A 50 27.79 -13.60 -11.38
N TRP A 51 28.29 -12.41 -11.07
CA TRP A 51 28.84 -11.47 -12.07
C TRP A 51 30.13 -11.98 -12.73
N GLY A 52 30.88 -12.82 -12.05
CA GLY A 52 32.00 -13.55 -12.66
C GLY A 52 31.57 -14.53 -13.76
N VAL A 53 30.27 -14.96 -13.73
CA VAL A 53 29.66 -15.77 -14.79
C VAL A 53 29.03 -14.89 -15.87
N ASN A 54 28.29 -13.87 -15.46
CA ASN A 54 27.59 -12.94 -16.35
C ASN A 54 27.65 -11.52 -15.77
N SER A 55 28.52 -10.70 -16.27
CA SER A 55 28.78 -9.33 -15.78
C SER A 55 27.58 -8.37 -15.97
N LYS A 56 26.59 -8.75 -16.79
CA LYS A 56 25.38 -7.97 -17.07
C LYS A 56 24.17 -8.42 -16.23
N LEU A 57 24.33 -9.49 -15.45
CA LEU A 57 23.23 -10.07 -14.69
C LEU A 57 22.68 -9.07 -13.67
N CYS A 58 21.37 -8.80 -13.75
CA CYS A 58 20.65 -8.05 -12.73
C CYS A 58 20.18 -9.03 -11.65
N ILE A 59 20.53 -8.79 -10.40
CA ILE A 59 20.20 -9.65 -9.27
C ILE A 59 19.19 -8.90 -8.42
N VAL A 60 18.03 -9.52 -8.13
CA VAL A 60 17.00 -8.94 -7.26
C VAL A 60 16.78 -9.86 -6.07
N HIS A 61 17.21 -9.42 -4.91
CA HIS A 61 17.00 -10.10 -3.64
C HIS A 61 15.71 -9.63 -3.02
N VAL A 62 14.72 -10.51 -2.95
CA VAL A 62 13.44 -10.25 -2.27
C VAL A 62 13.47 -10.91 -0.90
N SER A 63 13.23 -10.16 0.16
CA SER A 63 13.24 -10.71 1.51
C SER A 63 12.31 -9.97 2.45
N GLY A 64 12.10 -10.49 3.64
CA GLY A 64 11.27 -9.82 4.64
C GLY A 64 11.88 -8.53 5.18
N TYR A 65 13.20 -8.54 5.43
CA TYR A 65 13.88 -7.49 6.18
C TYR A 65 15.16 -6.97 5.49
N GLY A 66 15.34 -7.25 4.20
CA GLY A 66 16.51 -6.83 3.44
C GLY A 66 17.75 -7.70 3.66
N GLN A 67 18.78 -7.41 2.86
CA GLN A 67 20.08 -8.12 2.90
C GLN A 67 20.98 -7.60 4.03
N THR A 68 20.66 -6.45 4.61
CA THR A 68 21.46 -5.78 5.65
C THR A 68 20.64 -5.56 6.93
N GLY A 69 21.27 -4.98 7.95
CA GLY A 69 20.58 -4.63 9.19
C GLY A 69 20.37 -5.78 10.18
N PRO A 70 19.84 -5.46 11.38
CA PRO A 70 19.76 -6.41 12.50
C PRO A 70 18.74 -7.53 12.29
N TYR A 71 17.76 -7.35 11.42
CA TYR A 71 16.70 -8.33 11.17
C TYR A 71 16.89 -9.18 9.92
N LYS A 72 17.96 -8.97 9.15
CA LYS A 72 18.23 -9.70 7.90
C LYS A 72 18.14 -11.23 7.99
N SER A 73 18.40 -11.79 9.16
CA SER A 73 18.36 -13.23 9.41
C SER A 73 16.99 -13.75 9.88
N LYS A 74 16.01 -12.86 10.15
CA LYS A 74 14.67 -13.27 10.58
C LYS A 74 13.85 -13.80 9.42
N ALA A 75 13.00 -14.78 9.71
CA ALA A 75 11.97 -15.23 8.77
C ALA A 75 10.83 -14.20 8.70
N SER A 76 10.22 -14.05 7.55
CA SER A 76 9.09 -13.19 7.31
C SER A 76 8.05 -13.88 6.44
N TYR A 77 6.83 -13.47 6.61
CA TYR A 77 5.69 -13.74 5.74
C TYR A 77 4.93 -12.43 5.53
N ASP A 78 3.89 -12.44 4.71
CA ASP A 78 3.05 -11.29 4.41
C ASP A 78 2.70 -10.43 5.65
N VAL A 79 2.16 -11.05 6.70
CA VAL A 79 1.76 -10.36 7.94
C VAL A 79 2.94 -9.70 8.64
N SER A 80 4.13 -10.31 8.59
CA SER A 80 5.34 -9.72 9.18
C SER A 80 5.74 -8.43 8.44
N GLY A 81 5.63 -8.41 7.11
CA GLY A 81 5.86 -7.22 6.30
C GLY A 81 4.85 -6.11 6.60
N GLN A 82 3.56 -6.45 6.68
CA GLN A 82 2.51 -5.49 7.03
C GLN A 82 2.71 -4.88 8.42
N ALA A 83 3.07 -5.71 9.41
CA ALA A 83 3.28 -5.25 10.79
C ALA A 83 4.54 -4.39 10.92
N MET A 84 5.68 -4.87 10.41
CA MET A 84 6.97 -4.18 10.53
C MET A 84 7.02 -2.90 9.71
N GLY A 85 6.37 -2.87 8.55
CA GLY A 85 6.23 -1.68 7.71
C GLY A 85 5.25 -0.64 8.26
N GLY A 86 4.55 -0.93 9.37
CA GLY A 86 3.61 -0.01 10.02
C GLY A 86 2.21 0.01 9.42
N TYR A 87 2.00 -0.58 8.25
CA TYR A 87 0.71 -0.53 7.55
C TYR A 87 -0.41 -1.20 8.38
N MET A 88 -0.13 -2.36 8.97
CA MET A 88 -1.06 -3.06 9.84
C MET A 88 -1.43 -2.21 11.08
N TYR A 89 -0.48 -1.45 11.62
CA TYR A 89 -0.72 -0.57 12.76
C TYR A 89 -1.73 0.55 12.44
N MET A 90 -1.70 1.05 11.21
CA MET A 90 -2.61 2.10 10.73
C MET A 90 -4.00 1.56 10.35
N ASN A 91 -4.14 0.25 10.16
CA ASN A 91 -5.37 -0.39 9.71
C ASN A 91 -6.17 -0.93 10.88
N GLY A 92 -7.43 -0.54 10.98
CA GLY A 92 -8.35 -0.95 12.05
C GLY A 92 -9.67 -0.22 12.00
N VAL A 93 -10.66 -0.72 12.72
CA VAL A 93 -12.03 -0.21 12.69
C VAL A 93 -12.16 1.09 13.48
N SER A 94 -11.45 1.21 14.59
CA SER A 94 -11.47 2.41 15.43
C SER A 94 -10.09 2.69 16.06
N PRO A 95 -9.87 3.90 16.59
CA PRO A 95 -8.61 4.28 17.25
C PRO A 95 -8.18 3.38 18.41
N THR A 96 -9.13 2.70 19.06
CA THR A 96 -8.90 1.86 20.25
C THR A 96 -8.83 0.36 19.93
N ASP A 97 -9.18 -0.04 18.71
CA ASP A 97 -9.18 -1.44 18.33
C ASP A 97 -7.77 -1.99 18.07
N VAL A 98 -7.66 -3.31 18.02
CA VAL A 98 -6.44 -3.99 17.61
C VAL A 98 -6.12 -3.72 16.14
N PRO A 99 -4.84 -3.68 15.77
CA PRO A 99 -4.44 -3.58 14.36
C PRO A 99 -5.00 -4.73 13.53
N LEU A 100 -5.46 -4.42 12.31
CA LEU A 100 -5.98 -5.41 11.38
C LEU A 100 -5.04 -5.57 10.18
N LYS A 101 -4.77 -6.83 9.82
CA LYS A 101 -4.09 -7.12 8.56
C LYS A 101 -5.03 -6.95 7.37
N VAL A 102 -4.48 -6.60 6.22
CA VAL A 102 -5.21 -6.63 4.95
C VAL A 102 -5.03 -7.98 4.27
N ASN A 103 -6.14 -8.55 3.80
CA ASN A 103 -6.17 -9.79 3.04
C ASN A 103 -6.23 -9.49 1.51
N PRO A 104 -5.81 -10.43 0.63
CA PRO A 104 -5.26 -11.75 0.99
C PRO A 104 -3.77 -11.76 1.38
N TYR A 105 -2.88 -11.05 0.72
CA TYR A 105 -1.43 -11.04 0.96
C TYR A 105 -0.83 -9.73 0.43
N LEU A 106 -1.25 -8.62 1.02
CA LEU A 106 -0.92 -7.28 0.51
C LEU A 106 0.58 -7.04 0.41
N SER A 107 1.33 -7.41 1.45
CA SER A 107 2.78 -7.22 1.51
C SER A 107 3.49 -8.03 0.42
N ASP A 108 3.09 -9.29 0.22
CA ASP A 108 3.68 -10.15 -0.81
C ASP A 108 3.45 -9.59 -2.21
N TYR A 109 2.22 -9.16 -2.52
CA TYR A 109 1.90 -8.60 -3.84
C TYR A 109 2.57 -7.26 -4.10
N VAL A 110 2.57 -6.36 -3.13
CA VAL A 110 3.22 -5.04 -3.29
C VAL A 110 4.73 -5.21 -3.43
N THR A 111 5.33 -6.12 -2.67
CA THR A 111 6.76 -6.45 -2.80
C THR A 111 7.07 -7.05 -4.17
N ALA A 112 6.22 -7.93 -4.69
CA ALA A 112 6.38 -8.50 -6.04
C ALA A 112 6.31 -7.41 -7.13
N TYR A 113 5.40 -6.44 -7.04
CA TYR A 113 5.35 -5.32 -7.98
C TYR A 113 6.60 -4.43 -7.87
N ASN A 114 7.07 -4.14 -6.66
CA ASN A 114 8.31 -3.38 -6.47
C ASN A 114 9.52 -4.16 -7.01
N ALA A 115 9.61 -5.47 -6.78
CA ALA A 115 10.66 -6.31 -7.33
C ALA A 115 10.66 -6.31 -8.87
N CYS A 116 9.48 -6.36 -9.49
CA CYS A 116 9.34 -6.27 -10.95
C CYS A 116 9.82 -4.90 -11.48
N MET A 117 9.39 -3.80 -10.87
CA MET A 117 9.84 -2.46 -11.27
C MET A 117 11.35 -2.29 -11.09
N THR A 118 11.89 -2.78 -9.98
CA THR A 118 13.33 -2.74 -9.69
C THR A 118 14.11 -3.59 -10.69
N ALA A 119 13.66 -4.80 -11.01
CA ALA A 119 14.26 -5.68 -12.01
C ALA A 119 14.33 -5.03 -13.39
N LEU A 120 13.21 -4.42 -13.82
CA LEU A 120 13.17 -3.71 -15.12
C LEU A 120 14.09 -2.49 -15.13
N SER A 121 14.17 -1.73 -14.04
CA SER A 121 15.07 -0.57 -13.93
C SER A 121 16.53 -1.01 -14.00
N ALA A 122 16.91 -2.05 -13.27
CA ALA A 122 18.25 -2.63 -13.31
C ALA A 122 18.59 -3.18 -14.71
N TYR A 123 17.64 -3.82 -15.37
CA TYR A 123 17.82 -4.35 -16.73
C TYR A 123 18.04 -3.22 -17.75
N ILE A 124 17.27 -2.13 -17.69
CA ILE A 124 17.49 -0.95 -18.54
C ILE A 124 18.86 -0.34 -18.28
N HIS A 125 19.30 -0.28 -17.01
CA HIS A 125 20.66 0.15 -16.67
C HIS A 125 21.72 -0.77 -17.30
N ALA A 126 21.56 -2.08 -17.17
CA ALA A 126 22.49 -3.07 -17.74
C ALA A 126 22.56 -2.99 -19.28
N LEU A 127 21.43 -2.75 -19.96
CA LEU A 127 21.40 -2.52 -21.40
C LEU A 127 22.21 -1.29 -21.82
N LYS A 128 22.15 -0.21 -21.03
CA LYS A 128 22.85 1.04 -21.34
C LYS A 128 24.34 1.02 -20.97
N THR A 129 24.68 0.35 -19.89
CA THR A 129 26.05 0.41 -19.31
C THR A 129 26.87 -0.84 -19.57
N GLY A 130 26.23 -1.95 -19.93
CA GLY A 130 26.86 -3.26 -20.04
C GLY A 130 27.19 -3.91 -18.69
N LYS A 131 26.68 -3.37 -17.57
CA LYS A 131 26.94 -3.85 -16.20
C LYS A 131 25.63 -4.15 -15.48
N GLY A 132 25.55 -5.32 -14.86
CA GLY A 132 24.46 -5.70 -13.98
C GLY A 132 24.55 -5.01 -12.62
N GLU A 133 23.45 -5.04 -11.89
CA GLU A 133 23.34 -4.50 -10.53
C GLU A 133 22.67 -5.51 -9.60
N SER A 134 22.95 -5.37 -8.29
CA SER A 134 22.27 -6.09 -7.22
C SER A 134 21.29 -5.14 -6.52
N CYS A 135 20.05 -5.58 -6.38
CA CYS A 135 18.98 -4.81 -5.81
C CYS A 135 18.37 -5.55 -4.61
N ASP A 136 18.20 -4.85 -3.51
CA ASP A 136 17.57 -5.36 -2.29
C ASP A 136 16.14 -4.83 -2.17
N VAL A 137 15.16 -5.72 -2.12
CA VAL A 137 13.73 -5.39 -2.02
C VAL A 137 13.16 -6.05 -0.78
N ALA A 138 12.98 -5.27 0.29
CA ALA A 138 12.44 -5.78 1.54
C ALA A 138 10.93 -5.56 1.66
N GLN A 139 10.21 -6.56 2.16
CA GLN A 139 8.75 -6.48 2.36
C GLN A 139 8.37 -5.29 3.25
N TYR A 140 9.06 -5.10 4.37
CA TYR A 140 8.71 -4.03 5.30
C TYR A 140 8.92 -2.63 4.71
N ASP A 141 9.94 -2.45 3.86
CA ASP A 141 10.19 -1.17 3.17
C ASP A 141 9.09 -0.84 2.17
N THR A 142 8.64 -1.85 1.43
CA THR A 142 7.53 -1.68 0.47
C THR A 142 6.23 -1.33 1.19
N MET A 143 5.96 -1.92 2.34
CA MET A 143 4.80 -1.60 3.16
C MET A 143 4.93 -0.23 3.83
N PHE A 144 6.14 0.15 4.28
CA PHE A 144 6.40 1.49 4.81
C PHE A 144 6.13 2.58 3.77
N ARG A 145 6.48 2.34 2.50
CA ARG A 145 6.19 3.28 1.41
C ARG A 145 4.69 3.54 1.23
N LEU A 146 3.84 2.55 1.53
CA LEU A 146 2.38 2.68 1.44
C LEU A 146 1.75 3.53 2.56
N LEU A 147 2.52 3.92 3.58
CA LEU A 147 2.02 4.81 4.64
C LEU A 147 1.75 6.24 4.15
N ASP A 148 2.13 6.55 2.91
CA ASP A 148 1.92 7.84 2.24
C ASP A 148 2.42 9.03 3.09
N ASN A 149 1.53 9.88 3.58
CA ASN A 149 1.84 11.05 4.38
C ASN A 149 1.88 10.79 5.91
N TYR A 150 1.48 9.62 6.38
CA TYR A 150 1.43 9.30 7.80
C TYR A 150 2.78 9.42 8.54
N PRO A 151 3.91 9.00 7.99
CA PRO A 151 5.20 9.25 8.62
C PRO A 151 5.48 10.73 8.89
N VAL A 152 5.08 11.61 7.97
CA VAL A 152 5.22 13.07 8.12
C VAL A 152 4.27 13.62 9.18
N LEU A 153 3.01 13.18 9.16
CA LEU A 153 2.02 13.57 10.17
C LEU A 153 2.45 13.10 11.56
N TRP A 154 2.96 11.90 11.65
CA TRP A 154 3.46 11.33 12.87
C TRP A 154 4.66 12.12 13.41
N TYR A 155 5.63 12.43 12.57
CA TYR A 155 6.79 13.25 12.95
C TYR A 155 6.40 14.65 13.46
N ASN A 156 5.41 15.29 12.83
CA ASN A 156 4.96 16.62 13.16
C ASN A 156 4.02 16.70 14.37
N LYS A 157 3.18 15.70 14.57
CA LYS A 157 2.14 15.68 15.64
C LYS A 157 2.52 14.85 16.86
N GLY A 158 3.60 14.08 16.78
CA GLY A 158 4.01 13.14 17.81
C GLY A 158 3.29 11.79 17.71
N TYR A 159 3.75 10.88 18.54
CA TYR A 159 3.24 9.51 18.59
C TYR A 159 2.14 9.37 19.63
N PRO A 160 1.10 8.55 19.39
CA PRO A 160 0.32 8.02 20.49
C PRO A 160 1.27 7.22 21.41
N LYS A 161 1.19 7.45 22.71
CA LYS A 161 1.89 6.63 23.68
C LYS A 161 1.24 5.27 23.80
N ASP A 162 1.94 4.32 24.39
CA ASP A 162 1.38 2.98 24.64
C ASP A 162 0.04 3.10 25.39
N GLY A 163 -1.00 2.50 24.79
CA GLY A 163 -2.36 2.53 25.33
C GLY A 163 -3.20 3.76 24.91
N GLU A 164 -2.62 4.74 24.25
CA GLU A 164 -3.41 5.85 23.69
C GLU A 164 -4.08 5.43 22.36
N PRO A 165 -5.25 6.03 22.05
CA PRO A 165 -5.93 5.79 20.77
C PRO A 165 -5.04 6.17 19.58
N VAL A 166 -5.05 5.35 18.55
CA VAL A 166 -4.33 5.61 17.29
C VAL A 166 -5.23 6.45 16.37
N PRO A 167 -5.02 7.77 16.26
CA PRO A 167 -5.95 8.68 15.62
C PRO A 167 -6.12 8.44 14.12
N TYR A 168 -5.23 7.68 13.51
CA TYR A 168 -5.22 7.35 12.09
C TYR A 168 -5.99 6.07 11.76
N ARG A 169 -6.48 5.35 12.77
CA ARG A 169 -7.24 4.12 12.61
C ARG A 169 -8.72 4.45 12.58
N THR A 170 -9.22 4.79 11.40
CA THR A 170 -10.54 5.41 11.20
C THR A 170 -11.57 4.50 10.54
N GLY A 171 -11.26 3.20 10.41
CA GLY A 171 -12.14 2.26 9.72
C GLY A 171 -12.28 2.61 8.23
N ASN A 172 -13.50 2.77 7.79
CA ASN A 172 -13.82 3.13 6.40
C ASN A 172 -13.85 4.65 6.16
N HIS A 173 -13.71 5.46 7.21
CA HIS A 173 -13.68 6.92 7.07
C HIS A 173 -12.29 7.42 6.68
N SER A 174 -12.26 8.50 5.91
CA SER A 174 -11.03 9.27 5.75
C SER A 174 -10.76 10.09 7.03
N ASP A 175 -9.52 10.07 7.51
CA ASP A 175 -9.08 10.94 8.61
C ASP A 175 -8.92 12.41 8.17
N LEU A 176 -8.78 12.64 6.87
CA LEU A 176 -8.54 13.95 6.28
C LEU A 176 -9.82 14.66 5.83
N ALA A 177 -10.90 13.92 5.59
CA ALA A 177 -12.13 14.49 5.00
C ALA A 177 -13.39 13.86 5.57
N ALA A 178 -14.32 14.71 6.03
CA ALA A 178 -15.70 14.31 6.25
C ALA A 178 -16.40 14.03 4.92
N CYS A 179 -17.50 13.30 4.94
CA CYS A 179 -18.26 12.90 3.76
C CYS A 179 -17.43 12.09 2.74
N PHE A 180 -16.50 11.29 3.22
CA PHE A 180 -15.64 10.43 2.41
C PHE A 180 -15.55 9.05 3.09
N SER A 181 -16.56 8.22 2.90
CA SER A 181 -16.70 6.92 3.58
C SER A 181 -17.76 6.04 2.93
N PHE A 182 -18.01 4.90 3.57
CA PHE A 182 -19.17 4.06 3.30
C PHE A 182 -20.32 4.42 4.24
N TYR A 183 -21.52 4.57 3.67
CA TYR A 183 -22.73 4.93 4.39
C TYR A 183 -23.79 3.85 4.20
N THR A 184 -24.53 3.55 5.28
CA THR A 184 -25.60 2.56 5.22
C THR A 184 -26.87 3.21 4.64
N THR A 185 -27.40 2.60 3.59
CA THR A 185 -28.61 3.06 2.89
C THR A 185 -29.88 2.54 3.54
N LYS A 186 -31.04 3.10 3.16
CA LYS A 186 -32.35 2.67 3.62
C LYS A 186 -32.65 1.19 3.39
N ASP A 187 -32.13 0.61 2.31
CA ASP A 187 -32.23 -0.81 1.97
C ASP A 187 -31.08 -1.66 2.53
N ASN A 188 -30.39 -1.14 3.57
CA ASN A 188 -29.33 -1.81 4.32
C ASN A 188 -28.14 -2.27 3.47
N LYS A 189 -27.81 -1.51 2.43
CA LYS A 189 -26.59 -1.66 1.63
C LYS A 189 -25.53 -0.67 2.08
N GLN A 190 -24.28 -0.90 1.66
CA GLN A 190 -23.19 0.03 1.88
C GLN A 190 -22.88 0.74 0.56
N LEU A 191 -22.98 2.07 0.55
CA LEU A 191 -22.62 2.91 -0.58
C LEU A 191 -21.42 3.78 -0.19
N PHE A 192 -20.37 3.73 -1.00
CA PHE A 192 -19.28 4.70 -0.88
C PHE A 192 -19.75 6.05 -1.41
N VAL A 193 -19.47 7.14 -0.69
CA VAL A 193 -19.76 8.50 -1.14
C VAL A 193 -18.57 9.40 -0.84
N ALA A 194 -18.15 10.20 -1.82
CA ALA A 194 -17.05 11.15 -1.68
C ALA A 194 -17.49 12.58 -2.03
N ILE A 195 -17.94 13.34 -1.01
CA ILE A 195 -18.17 14.78 -1.15
C ILE A 195 -16.93 15.53 -0.67
N ASN A 196 -15.85 15.43 -1.43
CA ASN A 196 -14.56 16.01 -1.14
C ASN A 196 -13.99 16.74 -2.36
N GLY A 197 -13.38 17.90 -2.14
CA GLY A 197 -12.95 18.83 -3.16
C GLY A 197 -14.00 19.91 -3.47
N PRO A 198 -13.57 21.09 -4.00
CA PRO A 198 -14.46 22.23 -4.17
C PRO A 198 -15.72 21.94 -5.00
N GLY A 199 -15.58 21.23 -6.11
CA GLY A 199 -16.70 20.90 -6.99
C GLY A 199 -17.74 19.99 -6.35
N PRO A 200 -17.37 18.81 -5.80
CA PRO A 200 -18.29 17.94 -5.08
C PRO A 200 -18.94 18.63 -3.86
N VAL A 201 -18.21 19.44 -3.11
CA VAL A 201 -18.73 20.17 -1.94
C VAL A 201 -19.77 21.22 -2.35
N GLU A 202 -19.51 22.01 -3.40
CA GLU A 202 -20.48 23.00 -3.89
C GLU A 202 -21.82 22.37 -4.32
N LYS A 203 -21.78 21.15 -4.85
CA LYS A 203 -22.97 20.43 -5.32
C LYS A 203 -23.61 19.55 -4.26
N GLY A 204 -22.81 18.88 -3.46
CA GLY A 204 -23.26 17.87 -2.50
C GLY A 204 -23.82 18.45 -1.20
N TYR A 205 -23.18 19.46 -0.63
CA TYR A 205 -23.60 20.04 0.64
C TYR A 205 -25.04 20.58 0.63
N PRO A 206 -25.50 21.26 -0.44
CA PRO A 206 -26.92 21.64 -0.53
C PRO A 206 -27.87 20.43 -0.55
N ILE A 207 -27.50 19.35 -1.26
CA ILE A 207 -28.31 18.14 -1.40
C ILE A 207 -28.52 17.44 -0.05
N ILE A 208 -27.44 17.33 0.74
CA ILE A 208 -27.49 16.65 2.05
C ILE A 208 -27.91 17.60 3.21
N GLY A 209 -28.28 18.85 2.90
CA GLY A 209 -28.80 19.80 3.91
C GLY A 209 -27.76 20.50 4.77
N VAL A 210 -26.47 20.45 4.43
CA VAL A 210 -25.41 21.17 5.14
C VAL A 210 -25.46 22.65 4.86
N GLY A 211 -25.82 23.03 3.63
CA GLY A 211 -25.92 24.41 3.18
C GLY A 211 -25.18 24.66 1.87
N THR A 212 -25.27 25.90 1.37
CA THR A 212 -24.66 26.30 0.09
C THR A 212 -23.35 27.04 0.34
N PRO A 213 -22.19 26.53 -0.13
CA PRO A 213 -20.93 27.24 -0.04
C PRO A 213 -20.99 28.64 -0.66
N GLY A 214 -20.43 29.62 0.02
CA GLY A 214 -20.49 31.05 -0.38
C GLY A 214 -21.78 31.77 -0.03
N VAL A 215 -22.81 31.07 0.47
CA VAL A 215 -24.11 31.63 0.89
C VAL A 215 -24.38 31.35 2.37
N THR A 216 -24.23 30.11 2.80
CA THR A 216 -24.45 29.74 4.20
C THR A 216 -23.31 30.20 5.09
N PRO A 217 -23.58 30.88 6.22
CA PRO A 217 -22.55 31.29 7.16
C PRO A 217 -21.65 30.12 7.60
N GLY A 218 -20.33 30.35 7.60
CA GLY A 218 -19.34 29.33 7.94
C GLY A 218 -19.00 28.35 6.80
N LEU A 219 -19.59 28.51 5.61
CA LEU A 219 -19.27 27.73 4.40
C LEU A 219 -18.69 28.64 3.30
N PRO A 220 -17.37 28.92 3.30
CA PRO A 220 -16.76 29.72 2.25
C PRO A 220 -16.91 29.05 0.87
N LYS A 221 -16.94 29.86 -0.18
CA LYS A 221 -16.93 29.37 -1.56
C LYS A 221 -15.60 28.67 -1.86
N GLY A 222 -15.64 27.58 -2.61
CA GLY A 222 -14.46 26.87 -3.08
C GLY A 222 -13.71 26.06 -2.01
N ILE A 223 -14.35 25.80 -0.85
CA ILE A 223 -13.77 24.92 0.17
C ILE A 223 -13.72 23.46 -0.31
N PRO A 224 -12.66 22.72 0.03
CA PRO A 224 -12.55 21.32 -0.34
C PRO A 224 -13.35 20.38 0.57
N GLY A 225 -14.05 20.88 1.58
CA GLY A 225 -14.67 20.14 2.67
C GLY A 225 -14.00 20.46 4.00
N PHE A 226 -14.37 19.71 5.02
CA PHE A 226 -13.82 19.84 6.37
C PHE A 226 -13.21 18.52 6.83
N PRO A 227 -12.13 18.54 7.61
CA PRO A 227 -11.65 17.33 8.29
C PRO A 227 -12.71 16.77 9.24
N LEU A 228 -12.81 15.45 9.30
CA LEU A 228 -13.81 14.75 10.12
C LEU A 228 -13.69 15.08 11.63
N ASN A 229 -12.50 15.37 12.11
CA ASN A 229 -12.23 15.74 13.50
C ASN A 229 -12.60 17.19 13.86
N THR A 230 -13.24 17.94 12.97
CA THR A 230 -13.74 19.30 13.22
C THR A 230 -15.25 19.28 13.47
N PRO A 231 -15.82 20.24 14.25
CA PRO A 231 -17.26 20.31 14.48
C PRO A 231 -18.08 20.41 13.19
N MET A 232 -17.58 21.16 12.18
CA MET A 232 -18.27 21.28 10.90
C MET A 232 -18.15 19.99 10.07
N GLY A 233 -16.99 19.30 10.12
CA GLY A 233 -16.81 18.00 9.47
C GLY A 233 -17.76 16.95 10.06
N GLN A 234 -17.85 16.86 11.37
CA GLN A 234 -18.77 15.94 12.05
C GLN A 234 -20.24 16.23 11.69
N LYS A 235 -20.62 17.52 11.64
CA LYS A 235 -21.97 17.93 11.22
C LYS A 235 -22.26 17.54 9.77
N ALA A 236 -21.30 17.74 8.86
CA ALA A 236 -21.47 17.37 7.45
C ALA A 236 -21.56 15.86 7.26
N ASP A 237 -20.71 15.09 7.94
CA ASP A 237 -20.70 13.63 7.87
C ASP A 237 -21.99 13.02 8.44
N GLN A 238 -22.51 13.56 9.55
CA GLN A 238 -23.78 13.16 10.11
C GLN A 238 -24.94 13.49 9.16
N ALA A 239 -24.92 14.65 8.51
CA ALA A 239 -25.95 15.02 7.54
C ALA A 239 -25.97 14.05 6.35
N LEU A 240 -24.80 13.61 5.85
CA LEU A 240 -24.70 12.60 4.80
C LEU A 240 -25.19 11.25 5.29
N THR A 241 -24.83 10.84 6.50
CA THR A 241 -25.31 9.60 7.13
C THR A 241 -26.84 9.59 7.20
N ASP A 242 -27.45 10.65 7.70
CA ASP A 242 -28.89 10.78 7.82
C ASP A 242 -29.60 10.83 6.46
N PHE A 243 -28.94 11.41 5.47
CA PHE A 243 -29.44 11.46 4.08
C PHE A 243 -29.43 10.06 3.47
N CYS A 244 -28.32 9.34 3.57
CA CYS A 244 -28.18 7.99 3.04
C CYS A 244 -29.19 7.01 3.69
N ALA A 245 -29.41 7.11 4.98
CA ALA A 245 -30.37 6.27 5.71
C ALA A 245 -31.84 6.44 5.25
N LYS A 246 -32.16 7.54 4.56
CA LYS A 246 -33.51 7.83 4.05
C LYS A 246 -33.77 7.37 2.62
N HIS A 247 -32.71 7.04 1.88
CA HIS A 247 -32.78 6.69 0.46
C HIS A 247 -32.21 5.29 0.23
N THR A 248 -32.74 4.59 -0.76
CA THR A 248 -32.16 3.32 -1.24
C THR A 248 -30.84 3.56 -1.98
N CYS A 249 -30.02 2.52 -2.11
CA CYS A 249 -28.77 2.61 -2.84
C CYS A 249 -28.99 3.13 -4.28
N ALA A 250 -29.99 2.61 -5.00
CA ALA A 250 -30.28 3.03 -6.36
C ALA A 250 -30.71 4.51 -6.48
N GLU A 251 -31.53 5.00 -5.52
CA GLU A 251 -31.90 6.42 -5.46
C GLU A 251 -30.67 7.31 -5.22
N LEU A 252 -29.76 6.91 -4.34
CA LEU A 252 -28.54 7.66 -4.04
C LEU A 252 -27.59 7.68 -5.23
N GLU A 253 -27.40 6.55 -5.92
CA GLU A 253 -26.61 6.49 -7.15
C GLU A 253 -27.16 7.45 -8.21
N GLU A 254 -28.46 7.50 -8.42
CA GLU A 254 -29.09 8.44 -9.35
C GLU A 254 -28.87 9.91 -8.95
N ILE A 255 -29.10 10.23 -7.65
CA ILE A 255 -28.92 11.59 -7.11
C ILE A 255 -27.47 12.07 -7.27
N PHE A 256 -26.50 11.25 -6.83
CA PHE A 256 -25.09 11.65 -6.82
C PHE A 256 -24.46 11.64 -8.21
N ASN A 257 -24.81 10.66 -9.07
CA ASN A 257 -24.33 10.62 -10.44
C ASN A 257 -24.81 11.82 -11.28
N LYS A 258 -26.07 12.27 -11.05
CA LYS A 258 -26.64 13.44 -11.75
C LYS A 258 -25.83 14.72 -11.52
N VAL A 259 -25.16 14.85 -10.39
CA VAL A 259 -24.35 16.01 -10.03
C VAL A 259 -22.84 15.73 -10.11
N GLY A 260 -22.44 14.51 -10.46
CA GLY A 260 -21.06 14.10 -10.60
C GLY A 260 -20.32 13.97 -9.27
N ILE A 261 -21.00 13.49 -8.24
CA ILE A 261 -20.37 13.10 -6.95
C ILE A 261 -19.99 11.62 -7.05
N PRO A 262 -18.72 11.26 -6.76
CA PRO A 262 -18.30 9.86 -6.72
C PRO A 262 -19.06 9.05 -5.67
N ASN A 263 -19.59 7.90 -6.10
CA ASN A 263 -20.39 7.01 -5.27
C ASN A 263 -20.32 5.56 -5.77
#